data_f91c5b22f0d4d438d727059ec6a8c86e
#
_entry.id   f91c5b22f0d4d438d727059ec6a8c86e
#
_cell.length_a   1.000
_cell.length_b   1.000
_cell.length_c   1.000
_cell.angle_alpha   90.00
_cell.angle_beta   90.00
_cell.angle_gamma   90.00
#
_symmetry.space_group_name_H-M   'P 1'
#
loop_
_entity.id
_entity.type
_entity.pdbx_description
1 polymer ?
#
loop_
_entity_poly.entity_id
_entity_poly.type
_entity_poly.pdbx_seq_one_letter_code
_entity_poly.pdbx_strand_id
1 'polypeptide(L)'
;MLSRREFLNFSAATIALTSLPNQIQSNQLIRNYKLTAEITPHSFDKKGVLDSLWLYNKQTPGPVIEAKENDIIRVEFVNNLNEASTIHWHGIKNINKMDGVPYLTQDPVQPGENYIYEFPVNNAGTFWYHAHFETWKQISKGLYGPLIVKNHLDKQFDNDIIILADDWRLNKNYQLDKKSLGSLHDWSHAGRIGNWLTINGKKFPEYSVSKNGYARLRFINASNARILSFGSSLNGMKIISIDGMSVEPFIQDKFNLGPGQRIDLLINTADISSIDFFEVSGKKPLRAFKLNVNQSSKKNILKKDIKLQPFKKIPPYKNPKMLKIHMQGGAMGNLAKAYFEGEEKNFRSLAMEDKKFWAFNKEVGKYEHSLASVKKGEIIILDVWNDSRWPHSMHLHGNHFYVESKEFSGDDKLILRDTYLMQPGEKSKFIYLADNPGKWLFHCHMLEHAASGMIGYIEVI
;
A
#
# COMPACT_ATOMS: atom_id res chain seq x y z
N MET A 1 42.56 6.40 59.28
CA MET A 1 43.52 6.34 58.16
C MET A 1 43.20 5.10 57.33
N LEU A 2 42.71 5.29 56.13
CA LEU A 2 42.38 4.19 55.20
C LEU A 2 43.67 3.57 54.67
N SER A 3 43.73 2.27 54.58
CA SER A 3 44.91 1.54 54.15
C SER A 3 45.14 1.70 52.62
N ARG A 4 46.36 1.60 52.13
CA ARG A 4 46.74 1.66 50.71
C ARG A 4 45.91 0.71 49.82
N ARG A 5 45.40 -0.38 50.38
CA ARG A 5 44.58 -1.40 49.67
C ARG A 5 43.16 -0.94 49.47
N GLU A 6 42.58 -0.14 50.36
CA GLU A 6 41.23 0.45 50.22
C GLU A 6 41.22 1.62 49.22
N PHE A 7 42.35 2.36 49.15
CA PHE A 7 42.48 3.44 48.16
C PHE A 7 42.58 2.91 46.73
N LEU A 8 43.19 1.77 46.52
CA LEU A 8 43.31 1.12 45.19
C LEU A 8 41.98 0.48 44.76
N ASN A 9 41.15 0.01 45.65
CA ASN A 9 39.82 -0.50 45.33
C ASN A 9 38.81 0.62 44.98
N PHE A 10 38.99 1.82 45.50
CA PHE A 10 38.17 2.99 45.13
C PHE A 10 38.56 3.55 43.75
N SER A 11 39.85 3.44 43.38
CA SER A 11 40.33 3.92 42.08
C SER A 11 39.94 3.00 40.92
N ALA A 12 39.74 1.70 41.17
CA ALA A 12 39.31 0.74 40.15
C ALA A 12 37.80 0.80 39.82
N ALA A 13 37.00 1.25 40.81
CA ALA A 13 35.55 1.42 40.59
C ALA A 13 35.18 2.70 39.77
N THR A 14 36.08 3.71 39.79
CA THR A 14 35.83 4.98 39.09
C THR A 14 36.23 4.96 37.61
N ILE A 15 37.05 3.99 37.17
CA ILE A 15 37.49 3.86 35.77
C ILE A 15 36.54 2.98 34.94
N ALA A 16 35.69 2.16 35.60
CA ALA A 16 34.73 1.31 34.90
C ALA A 16 33.42 2.07 34.44
N LEU A 17 33.27 3.33 34.81
CA LEU A 17 32.06 4.14 34.50
C LEU A 17 32.24 5.05 33.28
N THR A 18 33.38 5.03 32.57
CA THR A 18 33.62 5.95 31.44
C THR A 18 33.63 5.28 30.07
N SER A 19 33.26 4.00 29.96
CA SER A 19 33.16 3.31 28.67
C SER A 19 31.81 2.66 28.42
N LEU A 20 30.72 3.29 28.86
CA LEU A 20 29.45 3.02 28.21
C LEU A 20 29.50 3.68 26.84
N PRO A 21 29.29 2.92 25.73
CA PRO A 21 29.15 3.54 24.45
C PRO A 21 28.03 4.57 24.59
N ASN A 22 28.30 5.82 24.20
CA ASN A 22 27.25 6.80 23.95
C ASN A 22 26.24 6.13 23.02
N GLN A 23 25.17 5.59 23.58
CA GLN A 23 23.97 5.36 22.79
C GLN A 23 23.60 6.75 22.26
N ILE A 24 23.90 6.95 20.99
CA ILE A 24 23.28 8.02 20.24
C ILE A 24 21.79 7.72 20.32
N GLN A 25 21.11 8.29 21.32
CA GLN A 25 19.67 8.42 21.26
C GLN A 25 19.42 9.21 20.00
N SER A 26 19.06 8.52 18.92
CA SER A 26 18.47 9.17 17.77
C SER A 26 17.27 9.90 18.33
N ASN A 27 17.30 11.24 18.32
CA ASN A 27 16.13 12.05 18.68
C ASN A 27 15.06 11.72 17.65
N GLN A 28 14.21 10.74 17.96
CA GLN A 28 13.03 10.43 17.18
C GLN A 28 12.14 11.67 17.21
N LEU A 29 11.89 12.24 16.03
CA LEU A 29 11.01 13.41 15.94
C LEU A 29 9.57 12.93 15.74
N ILE A 30 8.66 13.52 16.51
CA ILE A 30 7.23 13.30 16.34
C ILE A 30 6.74 14.24 15.22
N ARG A 31 6.16 13.65 14.15
CA ARG A 31 5.53 14.36 13.05
C ARG A 31 4.03 14.39 13.30
N ASN A 32 3.50 15.55 13.65
CA ASN A 32 2.09 15.71 13.96
C ASN A 32 1.29 16.08 12.71
N TYR A 33 0.20 15.37 12.48
CA TYR A 33 -0.76 15.59 11.41
C TYR A 33 -2.19 15.58 11.95
N LYS A 34 -3.09 16.22 11.22
CA LYS A 34 -4.53 16.12 11.44
C LYS A 34 -5.22 15.74 10.14
N LEU A 35 -6.01 14.67 10.19
CA LEU A 35 -6.85 14.22 9.09
C LEU A 35 -8.31 14.30 9.52
N THR A 36 -9.08 15.14 8.85
CA THR A 36 -10.52 15.24 9.03
C THR A 36 -11.21 14.62 7.82
N ALA A 37 -11.95 13.53 8.03
CA ALA A 37 -12.81 12.95 6.99
C ALA A 37 -14.15 13.69 6.96
N GLU A 38 -14.51 14.24 5.80
CA GLU A 38 -15.74 15.04 5.65
C GLU A 38 -16.31 14.95 4.23
N ILE A 39 -17.61 15.21 4.10
CA ILE A 39 -18.28 15.26 2.80
C ILE A 39 -17.98 16.62 2.16
N THR A 40 -17.40 16.60 0.97
CA THR A 40 -16.89 17.80 0.31
C THR A 40 -17.22 17.78 -1.18
N PRO A 41 -17.71 18.89 -1.77
CA PRO A 41 -17.77 19.04 -3.22
C PRO A 41 -16.34 19.12 -3.80
N HIS A 42 -16.14 18.51 -4.97
CA HIS A 42 -14.84 18.49 -5.66
C HIS A 42 -14.99 18.50 -7.17
N SER A 43 -14.01 19.03 -7.88
CA SER A 43 -13.98 19.02 -9.34
C SER A 43 -12.64 18.46 -9.85
N PHE A 44 -12.69 17.45 -10.72
CA PHE A 44 -11.51 16.88 -11.37
C PHE A 44 -11.07 17.67 -12.61
N ASP A 45 -12.01 18.39 -13.19
CA ASP A 45 -11.80 19.27 -14.36
C ASP A 45 -12.87 20.37 -14.39
N LYS A 46 -12.88 21.17 -15.48
CA LYS A 46 -13.85 22.28 -15.66
C LYS A 46 -15.28 21.81 -16.03
N LYS A 47 -15.55 20.50 -16.14
CA LYS A 47 -16.83 19.99 -16.66
C LYS A 47 -17.93 19.90 -15.61
N GLY A 48 -17.60 19.82 -14.34
CA GLY A 48 -18.60 19.72 -13.29
C GLY A 48 -18.03 19.56 -11.90
N VAL A 49 -18.90 19.72 -10.91
CA VAL A 49 -18.58 19.53 -9.49
C VAL A 49 -19.29 18.27 -9.01
N LEU A 50 -18.55 17.38 -8.36
CA LEU A 50 -19.08 16.22 -7.64
C LEU A 50 -19.49 16.67 -6.23
N ASP A 51 -20.76 16.56 -5.88
CA ASP A 51 -21.32 17.19 -4.69
C ASP A 51 -21.04 16.44 -3.38
N SER A 52 -20.56 15.20 -3.44
CA SER A 52 -20.58 14.32 -2.27
C SER A 52 -19.41 13.34 -2.21
N LEU A 53 -18.20 13.81 -2.50
CA LEU A 53 -17.00 13.01 -2.20
C LEU A 53 -16.72 13.02 -0.70
N TRP A 54 -16.10 11.97 -0.20
CA TRP A 54 -15.61 11.88 1.16
C TRP A 54 -14.11 12.10 1.12
N LEU A 55 -13.65 13.18 1.68
CA LEU A 55 -12.28 13.61 1.50
C LEU A 55 -11.60 13.84 2.85
N TYR A 56 -10.32 13.52 2.92
CA TYR A 56 -9.48 13.98 4.00
C TYR A 56 -9.07 15.44 3.76
N ASN A 57 -9.39 16.32 4.72
CA ASN A 57 -9.07 17.75 4.67
C ASN A 57 -9.52 18.43 3.37
N LYS A 58 -10.70 18.06 2.85
CA LYS A 58 -11.36 18.65 1.67
C LYS A 58 -10.59 18.52 0.35
N GLN A 59 -9.66 17.59 0.25
CA GLN A 59 -8.87 17.37 -0.96
C GLN A 59 -8.73 15.91 -1.34
N THR A 60 -8.55 15.63 -2.63
CA THR A 60 -8.20 14.31 -3.15
C THR A 60 -7.01 14.41 -4.12
N PRO A 61 -5.98 13.59 -3.95
CA PRO A 61 -5.74 12.76 -2.76
C PRO A 61 -5.72 13.58 -1.47
N GLY A 62 -5.97 12.93 -0.32
CA GLY A 62 -5.77 13.53 0.99
C GLY A 62 -4.34 14.08 1.18
N PRO A 63 -4.07 14.84 2.24
CA PRO A 63 -2.76 15.45 2.48
C PRO A 63 -1.60 14.45 2.41
N VAL A 64 -0.47 14.87 1.85
CA VAL A 64 0.76 14.09 1.90
C VAL A 64 1.25 14.05 3.34
N ILE A 65 1.39 12.84 3.90
CA ILE A 65 2.08 12.63 5.18
C ILE A 65 3.54 12.34 4.86
N GLU A 66 4.46 13.17 5.36
CA GLU A 66 5.90 13.02 5.17
C GLU A 66 6.61 12.80 6.50
N ALA A 67 7.46 11.79 6.59
CA ALA A 67 8.34 11.54 7.73
C ALA A 67 9.73 11.16 7.26
N LYS A 68 10.69 11.18 8.17
CA LYS A 68 11.99 10.55 7.94
C LYS A 68 11.99 9.16 8.57
N GLU A 69 12.82 8.30 8.04
CA GLU A 69 13.11 6.99 8.63
C GLU A 69 13.48 7.15 10.11
N ASN A 70 12.84 6.38 10.98
CA ASN A 70 12.90 6.41 12.44
C ASN A 70 12.15 7.59 13.12
N ASP A 71 11.44 8.44 12.41
CA ASP A 71 10.49 9.37 13.02
C ASP A 71 9.27 8.60 13.57
N ILE A 72 8.52 9.27 14.45
CA ILE A 72 7.20 8.85 14.91
C ILE A 72 6.17 9.69 14.15
N ILE A 73 5.21 9.06 13.50
CA ILE A 73 4.04 9.73 12.93
C ILE A 73 2.94 9.72 13.98
N ARG A 74 2.37 10.89 14.26
CA ARG A 74 1.19 11.07 15.10
C ARG A 74 0.11 11.77 14.30
N VAL A 75 -1.03 11.09 14.13
CA VAL A 75 -2.18 11.59 13.37
C VAL A 75 -3.40 11.67 14.28
N GLU A 76 -3.93 12.86 14.45
CA GLU A 76 -5.28 13.07 14.97
C GLU A 76 -6.27 12.86 13.82
N PHE A 77 -6.99 11.76 13.84
CA PHE A 77 -8.09 11.50 12.92
C PHE A 77 -9.41 12.00 13.51
N VAL A 78 -10.14 12.82 12.76
CA VAL A 78 -11.47 13.32 13.12
C VAL A 78 -12.48 12.82 12.10
N ASN A 79 -13.51 12.13 12.54
CA ASN A 79 -14.56 11.61 11.69
C ASN A 79 -15.78 12.55 11.64
N ASN A 80 -15.82 13.43 10.64
CA ASN A 80 -16.98 14.30 10.37
C ASN A 80 -17.91 13.72 9.28
N LEU A 81 -17.85 12.42 9.04
CA LEU A 81 -18.80 11.73 8.17
C LEU A 81 -20.08 11.41 8.95
N ASN A 82 -21.07 10.87 8.25
CA ASN A 82 -22.30 10.33 8.83
C ASN A 82 -22.24 8.81 9.06
N GLU A 83 -21.07 8.20 8.91
CA GLU A 83 -20.81 6.78 9.12
C GLU A 83 -19.48 6.61 9.85
N ALA A 84 -19.30 5.46 10.50
CA ALA A 84 -18.03 5.12 11.14
C ALA A 84 -16.88 5.01 10.12
N SER A 85 -15.65 5.23 10.57
CA SER A 85 -14.46 5.11 9.72
C SER A 85 -13.22 4.72 10.55
N THR A 86 -12.20 4.21 9.89
CA THR A 86 -10.85 3.97 10.44
C THR A 86 -9.82 4.28 9.37
N ILE A 87 -8.54 4.43 9.75
CA ILE A 87 -7.45 4.63 8.79
C ILE A 87 -6.44 3.50 8.92
N HIS A 88 -6.16 2.85 7.80
CA HIS A 88 -5.04 1.91 7.65
C HIS A 88 -3.84 2.59 6.99
N TRP A 89 -2.64 2.19 7.43
CA TRP A 89 -1.34 2.71 6.99
C TRP A 89 -0.66 1.67 6.11
N HIS A 90 -1.10 1.61 4.85
CA HIS A 90 -0.76 0.56 3.92
C HIS A 90 0.75 0.50 3.61
N GLY A 91 1.33 -0.67 3.87
CA GLY A 91 2.75 -0.96 3.67
C GLY A 91 3.66 -0.60 4.85
N ILE A 92 3.13 0.06 5.88
CA ILE A 92 3.89 0.34 7.10
C ILE A 92 3.88 -0.91 8.00
N LYS A 93 5.07 -1.33 8.44
CA LYS A 93 5.22 -2.34 9.49
C LYS A 93 4.91 -1.68 10.83
N ASN A 94 3.62 -1.65 11.16
CA ASN A 94 3.05 -0.86 12.24
C ASN A 94 3.01 -1.61 13.58
N ILE A 95 2.63 -0.90 14.64
CA ILE A 95 2.17 -1.47 15.93
C ILE A 95 0.74 -1.97 15.70
N ASN A 96 0.43 -3.22 16.09
CA ASN A 96 -0.85 -3.85 15.73
C ASN A 96 -2.09 -3.02 16.10
N LYS A 97 -2.17 -2.44 17.30
CA LYS A 97 -3.27 -1.57 17.74
C LYS A 97 -3.40 -0.24 16.96
N MET A 98 -2.43 0.09 16.10
CA MET A 98 -2.44 1.28 15.23
C MET A 98 -2.69 0.94 13.76
N ASP A 99 -2.98 -0.32 13.46
CA ASP A 99 -3.16 -0.81 12.07
C ASP A 99 -4.46 -0.33 11.41
N GLY A 100 -5.46 0.07 12.20
CA GLY A 100 -6.69 0.68 11.70
C GLY A 100 -7.74 -0.30 11.17
N VAL A 101 -7.62 -1.59 11.47
CA VAL A 101 -8.62 -2.58 11.03
C VAL A 101 -9.77 -2.62 12.04
N PRO A 102 -11.01 -2.30 11.61
CA PRO A 102 -12.17 -2.27 12.49
C PRO A 102 -12.44 -3.66 13.07
N TYR A 103 -12.84 -3.70 14.36
CA TYR A 103 -13.17 -4.91 15.13
C TYR A 103 -12.00 -5.88 15.37
N LEU A 104 -10.87 -5.74 14.64
CA LEU A 104 -9.69 -6.59 14.80
C LEU A 104 -8.60 -5.91 15.64
N THR A 105 -8.26 -4.67 15.31
CA THR A 105 -7.19 -3.91 15.99
C THR A 105 -7.68 -2.68 16.74
N GLN A 106 -8.86 -2.21 16.42
CA GLN A 106 -9.54 -1.09 17.10
C GLN A 106 -11.06 -1.12 16.84
N ASP A 107 -11.82 -0.39 17.64
CA ASP A 107 -13.21 -0.06 17.32
C ASP A 107 -13.28 1.02 16.24
N PRO A 108 -14.30 0.97 15.35
CA PRO A 108 -14.52 2.02 14.38
C PRO A 108 -14.80 3.38 15.06
N VAL A 109 -14.17 4.43 14.54
CA VAL A 109 -14.38 5.82 15.02
C VAL A 109 -15.74 6.29 14.53
N GLN A 110 -16.65 6.59 15.47
CA GLN A 110 -18.02 6.98 15.15
C GLN A 110 -18.10 8.42 14.61
N PRO A 111 -19.22 8.80 13.95
CA PRO A 111 -19.47 10.20 13.55
C PRO A 111 -19.29 11.19 14.71
N GLY A 112 -18.47 12.21 14.50
CA GLY A 112 -18.14 13.23 15.50
C GLY A 112 -17.03 12.85 16.47
N GLU A 113 -16.54 11.63 16.45
CA GLU A 113 -15.42 11.18 17.30
C GLU A 113 -14.06 11.43 16.65
N ASN A 114 -13.01 11.27 17.45
CA ASN A 114 -11.62 11.29 17.02
C ASN A 114 -10.84 10.07 17.52
N TYR A 115 -9.70 9.81 16.87
CA TYR A 115 -8.75 8.77 17.27
C TYR A 115 -7.31 9.25 17.02
N ILE A 116 -6.38 8.89 17.90
CA ILE A 116 -4.96 9.22 17.76
C ILE A 116 -4.21 7.98 17.31
N TYR A 117 -3.70 8.01 16.09
CA TYR A 117 -2.71 7.04 15.60
C TYR A 117 -1.32 7.55 15.91
N GLU A 118 -0.48 6.74 16.55
CA GLU A 118 0.91 7.08 16.84
C GLU A 118 1.80 5.86 16.67
N PHE A 119 2.74 5.93 15.73
CA PHE A 119 3.57 4.79 15.37
C PHE A 119 4.92 5.21 14.75
N PRO A 120 5.98 4.39 14.95
CA PRO A 120 7.27 4.62 14.32
C PRO A 120 7.26 4.20 12.85
N VAL A 121 8.07 4.88 12.02
CA VAL A 121 8.31 4.53 10.62
C VAL A 121 9.78 4.16 10.41
N ASN A 122 10.07 2.86 10.31
CA ASN A 122 11.41 2.30 10.35
C ASN A 122 12.00 1.99 8.95
N ASN A 123 11.27 2.25 7.89
CA ASN A 123 11.72 2.02 6.52
C ASN A 123 11.35 3.21 5.65
N ALA A 124 12.33 3.76 4.93
CA ALA A 124 12.06 4.76 3.89
C ALA A 124 11.40 4.09 2.68
N GLY A 125 10.45 4.80 2.05
CA GLY A 125 9.73 4.27 0.89
C GLY A 125 8.48 5.06 0.53
N THR A 126 7.76 4.53 -0.45
CA THR A 126 6.46 5.02 -0.93
C THR A 126 5.35 4.17 -0.36
N PHE A 127 4.55 4.76 0.50
CA PHE A 127 3.40 4.18 1.18
C PHE A 127 2.17 5.05 0.96
N TRP A 128 1.03 4.63 1.48
CA TRP A 128 -0.20 5.40 1.42
C TRP A 128 -1.10 5.08 2.60
N TYR A 129 -2.15 5.84 2.81
CA TYR A 129 -3.15 5.60 3.84
C TYR A 129 -4.55 5.67 3.24
N HIS A 130 -5.47 4.90 3.79
CA HIS A 130 -6.84 4.86 3.31
C HIS A 130 -7.81 4.41 4.39
N ALA A 131 -9.10 4.70 4.19
CA ALA A 131 -10.14 4.22 5.08
C ALA A 131 -10.21 2.68 5.05
N HIS A 132 -10.44 2.07 6.22
CA HIS A 132 -10.54 0.61 6.35
C HIS A 132 -11.88 0.11 6.92
N PHE A 133 -12.84 0.99 7.18
CA PHE A 133 -14.22 0.64 7.45
C PHE A 133 -15.03 0.71 6.17
N GLU A 134 -15.74 -0.38 5.80
CA GLU A 134 -16.39 -0.51 4.48
C GLU A 134 -15.51 0.02 3.33
N THR A 135 -14.29 -0.48 3.29
CA THR A 135 -13.18 -0.01 2.46
C THR A 135 -13.59 0.19 0.99
N TRP A 136 -14.36 -0.76 0.43
CA TRP A 136 -14.90 -0.74 -0.93
C TRP A 136 -15.75 0.51 -1.23
N LYS A 137 -16.45 1.03 -0.22
CA LYS A 137 -17.30 2.23 -0.32
C LYS A 137 -16.53 3.51 -0.03
N GLN A 138 -15.70 3.49 1.03
CA GLN A 138 -15.04 4.70 1.52
C GLN A 138 -13.89 5.12 0.61
N ILE A 139 -13.10 4.20 0.07
CA ILE A 139 -12.09 4.50 -0.95
C ILE A 139 -12.73 4.98 -2.24
N SER A 140 -13.81 4.31 -2.72
CA SER A 140 -14.56 4.78 -3.91
C SER A 140 -15.07 6.21 -3.81
N LYS A 141 -15.18 6.75 -2.60
CA LYS A 141 -15.61 8.12 -2.34
C LYS A 141 -14.47 9.10 -2.14
N GLY A 142 -13.20 8.63 -2.05
CA GLY A 142 -12.00 9.45 -2.01
C GLY A 142 -11.20 9.46 -0.70
N LEU A 143 -11.47 8.58 0.25
CA LEU A 143 -10.77 8.53 1.55
C LEU A 143 -9.44 7.78 1.45
N TYR A 144 -8.45 8.41 0.84
CA TYR A 144 -7.07 7.94 0.74
C TYR A 144 -6.09 9.12 0.57
N GLY A 145 -4.81 8.88 0.82
CA GLY A 145 -3.73 9.84 0.58
C GLY A 145 -2.35 9.20 0.66
N PRO A 146 -1.31 9.86 0.12
CA PRO A 146 0.05 9.33 0.10
C PRO A 146 0.76 9.52 1.45
N LEU A 147 1.59 8.53 1.82
CA LEU A 147 2.51 8.56 2.95
C LEU A 147 3.92 8.28 2.44
N ILE A 148 4.84 9.23 2.65
CA ILE A 148 6.21 9.15 2.15
C ILE A 148 7.17 9.17 3.33
N VAL A 149 7.96 8.12 3.46
CA VAL A 149 9.04 8.07 4.44
C VAL A 149 10.37 8.27 3.70
N LYS A 150 11.09 9.33 4.07
CA LYS A 150 12.34 9.75 3.42
C LYS A 150 13.56 9.34 4.24
N ASN A 151 14.69 9.13 3.57
CA ASN A 151 15.98 8.99 4.21
C ASN A 151 17.04 9.95 3.60
N HIS A 152 18.30 9.79 4.00
CA HIS A 152 19.37 10.65 3.53
C HIS A 152 19.66 10.53 2.02
N LEU A 153 19.33 9.39 1.40
CA LEU A 153 19.55 9.15 -0.04
C LEU A 153 18.54 9.92 -0.92
N ASP A 154 17.41 10.32 -0.37
CA ASP A 154 16.37 11.04 -1.13
C ASP A 154 16.82 12.41 -1.61
N LYS A 155 17.84 13.00 -0.94
CA LYS A 155 18.44 14.28 -1.34
C LYS A 155 19.16 14.22 -2.70
N GLN A 156 19.35 13.03 -3.28
CA GLN A 156 19.99 12.85 -4.57
C GLN A 156 19.04 13.12 -5.75
N PHE A 157 17.73 13.03 -5.51
CA PHE A 157 16.73 13.36 -6.52
C PHE A 157 16.52 14.88 -6.56
N ASP A 158 16.64 15.46 -7.75
CA ASP A 158 16.37 16.88 -7.96
C ASP A 158 14.87 17.17 -7.95
N ASN A 159 14.07 16.16 -8.32
CA ASN A 159 12.62 16.18 -8.24
C ASN A 159 12.10 14.83 -7.70
N ASP A 160 11.09 14.89 -6.85
CA ASP A 160 10.44 13.72 -6.23
C ASP A 160 8.93 13.94 -6.30
N ILE A 161 8.26 13.25 -7.23
CA ILE A 161 6.88 13.51 -7.62
C ILE A 161 6.02 12.29 -7.32
N ILE A 162 4.95 12.52 -6.58
CA ILE A 162 3.93 11.51 -6.30
C ILE A 162 2.96 11.45 -7.49
N ILE A 163 2.68 10.23 -7.97
CA ILE A 163 1.73 9.91 -9.04
C ILE A 163 0.68 8.97 -8.46
N LEU A 164 -0.23 9.49 -7.68
CA LEU A 164 -1.34 8.72 -7.13
C LEU A 164 -2.46 8.66 -8.17
N ALA A 165 -2.72 7.45 -8.67
CA ALA A 165 -3.71 7.18 -9.69
C ALA A 165 -4.96 6.55 -9.09
N ASP A 166 -6.13 7.01 -9.52
CA ASP A 166 -7.42 6.44 -9.15
C ASP A 166 -8.40 6.47 -10.34
N ASP A 167 -9.33 5.52 -10.38
CA ASP A 167 -10.37 5.43 -11.38
C ASP A 167 -11.78 5.58 -10.77
N TRP A 168 -12.40 6.71 -11.02
CA TRP A 168 -13.74 7.03 -10.53
C TRP A 168 -14.83 6.48 -11.45
N ARG A 169 -15.90 5.91 -10.88
CA ARG A 169 -17.10 5.59 -11.67
C ARG A 169 -18.10 6.72 -11.54
N LEU A 170 -18.21 7.50 -12.63
CA LEU A 170 -19.11 8.65 -12.72
C LEU A 170 -20.33 8.32 -13.61
N ASN A 171 -21.49 8.85 -13.25
CA ASN A 171 -22.71 8.79 -14.04
C ASN A 171 -22.73 9.86 -15.17
N LYS A 172 -23.81 9.91 -15.95
CA LYS A 172 -23.96 10.84 -17.09
C LYS A 172 -23.91 12.32 -16.67
N ASN A 173 -24.22 12.63 -15.41
CA ASN A 173 -24.21 13.99 -14.86
C ASN A 173 -22.89 14.35 -14.17
N TYR A 174 -21.81 13.59 -14.41
CA TYR A 174 -20.51 13.74 -13.74
C TYR A 174 -20.56 13.63 -12.21
N GLN A 175 -21.57 12.94 -11.67
CA GLN A 175 -21.64 12.63 -10.24
C GLN A 175 -21.15 11.21 -10.00
N LEU A 176 -20.65 10.95 -8.78
CA LEU A 176 -20.30 9.60 -8.37
C LEU A 176 -21.50 8.65 -8.58
N ASP A 177 -21.29 7.58 -9.33
CA ASP A 177 -22.34 6.58 -9.54
C ASP A 177 -22.56 5.76 -8.26
N LYS A 178 -23.37 6.33 -7.37
CA LYS A 178 -23.73 5.70 -6.08
C LYS A 178 -24.52 4.40 -6.25
N LYS A 179 -25.23 4.23 -7.39
CA LYS A 179 -25.99 2.99 -7.66
C LYS A 179 -25.09 1.80 -7.95
N SER A 180 -23.84 2.04 -8.38
CA SER A 180 -22.87 0.99 -8.60
C SER A 180 -22.24 0.48 -7.30
N LEU A 181 -22.36 1.21 -6.19
CA LEU A 181 -21.83 0.77 -4.89
C LEU A 181 -22.62 -0.43 -4.39
N GLY A 182 -21.92 -1.53 -4.10
CA GLY A 182 -22.55 -2.77 -3.66
C GLY A 182 -23.17 -3.61 -4.78
N SER A 183 -22.83 -3.34 -6.06
CA SER A 183 -23.28 -4.15 -7.21
C SER A 183 -22.80 -5.61 -7.08
N LEU A 184 -23.72 -6.56 -7.10
CA LEU A 184 -23.38 -7.99 -7.04
C LEU A 184 -22.49 -8.42 -8.21
N HIS A 185 -22.66 -7.79 -9.38
CA HIS A 185 -21.79 -8.03 -10.54
C HIS A 185 -20.34 -7.63 -10.22
N ASP A 186 -20.12 -6.44 -9.68
CA ASP A 186 -18.78 -5.97 -9.33
C ASP A 186 -18.16 -6.88 -8.25
N TRP A 187 -18.96 -7.31 -7.27
CA TRP A 187 -18.51 -8.16 -6.18
C TRP A 187 -18.11 -9.56 -6.61
N SER A 188 -18.75 -10.11 -7.64
CA SER A 188 -18.50 -11.46 -8.12
C SER A 188 -17.52 -11.55 -9.31
N HIS A 189 -17.14 -10.42 -9.94
CA HIS A 189 -16.29 -10.37 -11.13
C HIS A 189 -14.97 -9.63 -10.84
N ALA A 190 -14.62 -8.63 -11.65
CA ALA A 190 -13.34 -7.91 -11.57
C ALA A 190 -13.29 -6.82 -10.50
N GLY A 191 -14.32 -6.67 -9.67
CA GLY A 191 -14.47 -5.54 -8.77
C GLY A 191 -15.05 -4.30 -9.47
N ARG A 192 -15.15 -3.20 -8.73
CA ARG A 192 -15.72 -1.94 -9.21
C ARG A 192 -14.72 -1.16 -10.06
N ILE A 193 -14.83 -1.28 -11.38
CA ILE A 193 -13.98 -0.57 -12.34
C ILE A 193 -14.61 0.79 -12.67
N GLY A 194 -13.85 1.87 -12.57
CA GLY A 194 -14.25 3.22 -12.91
C GLY A 194 -14.25 3.54 -14.42
N ASN A 195 -14.68 4.71 -14.78
CA ASN A 195 -14.69 5.22 -16.16
C ASN A 195 -13.98 6.58 -16.30
N TRP A 196 -13.34 7.04 -15.21
CA TRP A 196 -12.70 8.35 -15.15
C TRP A 196 -11.39 8.27 -14.38
N LEU A 197 -10.27 8.24 -15.11
CA LEU A 197 -8.93 8.22 -14.51
C LEU A 197 -8.54 9.61 -14.02
N THR A 198 -8.00 9.69 -12.82
CA THR A 198 -7.32 10.87 -12.28
C THR A 198 -5.91 10.53 -11.83
N ILE A 199 -5.01 11.50 -11.96
CA ILE A 199 -3.68 11.51 -11.36
C ILE A 199 -3.64 12.68 -10.38
N ASN A 200 -3.38 12.38 -9.09
CA ASN A 200 -3.44 13.36 -8.01
C ASN A 200 -4.73 14.20 -8.03
N GLY A 201 -5.89 13.54 -8.23
CA GLY A 201 -7.20 14.16 -8.25
C GLY A 201 -7.46 15.06 -9.46
N LYS A 202 -6.66 15.01 -10.52
CA LYS A 202 -6.80 15.83 -11.73
C LYS A 202 -6.81 14.95 -12.97
N LYS A 203 -7.55 15.42 -13.99
CA LYS A 203 -7.52 14.83 -15.33
C LYS A 203 -6.33 15.38 -16.11
N PHE A 204 -5.43 14.51 -16.60
CA PHE A 204 -4.27 14.85 -17.43
C PHE A 204 -3.40 15.99 -16.88
N PRO A 205 -2.93 15.92 -15.63
CA PRO A 205 -2.08 16.96 -15.09
C PRO A 205 -0.72 17.00 -15.80
N GLU A 206 -0.07 18.17 -15.74
CA GLU A 206 1.29 18.38 -16.19
C GLU A 206 2.17 18.73 -15.00
N TYR A 207 3.39 18.17 -14.96
CA TYR A 207 4.38 18.42 -13.94
C TYR A 207 5.63 18.97 -14.59
N SER A 208 6.40 19.77 -13.86
CA SER A 208 7.69 20.28 -14.28
C SER A 208 8.83 19.63 -13.51
N VAL A 209 9.87 19.22 -14.19
CA VAL A 209 11.11 18.70 -13.63
C VAL A 209 12.32 19.45 -14.17
N SER A 210 13.38 19.48 -13.38
CA SER A 210 14.64 20.17 -13.75
C SER A 210 15.39 19.38 -14.81
N LYS A 211 15.94 20.07 -15.83
CA LYS A 211 16.84 19.48 -16.82
C LYS A 211 18.20 19.14 -16.18
N ASN A 212 18.88 18.14 -16.73
CA ASN A 212 20.20 17.66 -16.29
C ASN A 212 20.20 17.20 -14.82
N GLY A 213 19.16 16.49 -14.42
CA GLY A 213 19.01 15.96 -13.08
C GLY A 213 18.35 14.59 -13.04
N TYR A 214 18.08 14.14 -11.84
CA TYR A 214 17.34 12.90 -11.60
C TYR A 214 15.98 13.21 -10.98
N ALA A 215 14.92 12.72 -11.61
CA ALA A 215 13.58 12.75 -11.05
C ALA A 215 13.17 11.35 -10.59
N ARG A 216 12.53 11.28 -9.42
CA ARG A 216 11.81 10.07 -8.96
C ARG A 216 10.33 10.30 -9.12
N LEU A 217 9.65 9.34 -9.73
CA LEU A 217 8.20 9.29 -9.81
C LEU A 217 7.70 8.16 -8.93
N ARG A 218 6.84 8.48 -7.96
CA ARG A 218 6.27 7.55 -7.00
C ARG A 218 4.85 7.21 -7.38
N PHE A 219 4.66 6.10 -8.08
CA PHE A 219 3.34 5.63 -8.48
C PHE A 219 2.64 4.91 -7.34
N ILE A 220 1.37 5.22 -7.14
CA ILE A 220 0.47 4.58 -6.17
C ILE A 220 -0.84 4.30 -6.88
N ASN A 221 -1.32 3.05 -6.85
CA ASN A 221 -2.65 2.71 -7.35
C ASN A 221 -3.67 2.68 -6.20
N ALA A 222 -4.49 3.71 -6.11
CA ALA A 222 -5.56 3.85 -5.13
C ALA A 222 -6.94 3.39 -5.64
N SER A 223 -7.02 2.78 -6.84
CA SER A 223 -8.28 2.29 -7.40
C SER A 223 -8.85 1.15 -6.57
N ASN A 224 -10.17 1.02 -6.51
CA ASN A 224 -10.84 -0.08 -5.82
C ASN A 224 -10.43 -1.46 -6.35
N ALA A 225 -10.37 -1.60 -7.68
CA ALA A 225 -10.18 -2.89 -8.33
C ALA A 225 -9.40 -2.83 -9.65
N ARG A 226 -9.24 -1.64 -10.27
CA ARG A 226 -8.59 -1.54 -11.57
C ARG A 226 -7.10 -1.85 -11.47
N ILE A 227 -6.65 -2.81 -12.24
CA ILE A 227 -5.23 -2.97 -12.56
C ILE A 227 -4.87 -1.89 -13.58
N LEU A 228 -4.06 -0.93 -13.17
CA LEU A 228 -3.55 0.11 -14.04
C LEU A 228 -2.29 -0.39 -14.74
N SER A 229 -2.16 -0.10 -16.03
CA SER A 229 -0.96 -0.41 -16.80
C SER A 229 -0.37 0.88 -17.36
N PHE A 230 0.85 1.20 -16.98
CA PHE A 230 1.50 2.43 -17.43
C PHE A 230 2.59 2.15 -18.45
N GLY A 231 2.59 2.94 -19.52
CA GLY A 231 3.66 3.09 -20.50
C GLY A 231 4.03 4.56 -20.64
N SER A 232 5.13 4.84 -21.31
CA SER A 232 5.59 6.20 -21.54
C SER A 232 6.14 6.38 -22.98
N SER A 233 6.41 7.63 -23.35
CA SER A 233 7.12 7.97 -24.58
C SER A 233 8.65 7.69 -24.52
N LEU A 234 9.15 7.15 -23.41
CA LEU A 234 10.54 6.74 -23.27
C LEU A 234 10.75 5.33 -23.80
N ASN A 235 11.98 5.05 -24.26
CA ASN A 235 12.45 3.70 -24.56
C ASN A 235 12.85 3.01 -23.24
N GLY A 236 11.85 2.52 -22.52
CA GLY A 236 12.02 1.88 -21.21
C GLY A 236 11.95 2.83 -20.02
N MET A 237 11.42 2.30 -18.93
CA MET A 237 11.29 2.97 -17.64
C MET A 237 12.12 2.23 -16.59
N LYS A 238 13.02 2.94 -15.90
CA LYS A 238 13.89 2.33 -14.89
C LYS A 238 13.18 2.27 -13.54
N ILE A 239 12.79 1.06 -13.12
CA ILE A 239 12.15 0.78 -11.84
C ILE A 239 13.24 0.64 -10.77
N ILE A 240 13.06 1.30 -9.62
CA ILE A 240 14.01 1.32 -8.49
C ILE A 240 13.40 0.88 -7.17
N SER A 241 12.07 0.83 -7.07
CA SER A 241 11.36 0.39 -5.87
C SER A 241 10.01 -0.23 -6.24
N ILE A 242 9.58 -1.22 -5.48
CA ILE A 242 8.26 -1.85 -5.56
C ILE A 242 7.71 -1.93 -4.13
N ASP A 243 6.45 -1.53 -3.94
CA ASP A 243 5.75 -1.50 -2.65
C ASP A 243 6.55 -0.83 -1.52
N GLY A 244 7.24 0.28 -1.88
CA GLY A 244 8.10 1.02 -0.96
C GLY A 244 9.45 0.37 -0.66
N MET A 245 9.72 -0.83 -1.18
CA MET A 245 10.98 -1.56 -0.97
C MET A 245 11.90 -1.39 -2.19
N SER A 246 13.19 -1.11 -1.93
CA SER A 246 14.19 -1.02 -3.00
C SER A 246 14.36 -2.36 -3.71
N VAL A 247 14.51 -2.31 -5.01
CA VAL A 247 14.84 -3.47 -5.86
C VAL A 247 16.16 -3.24 -6.59
N GLU A 248 16.78 -4.30 -7.09
CA GLU A 248 17.85 -4.14 -8.09
C GLU A 248 17.25 -3.46 -9.32
N PRO A 249 17.77 -2.30 -9.78
CA PRO A 249 17.14 -1.53 -10.84
C PRO A 249 17.06 -2.31 -12.16
N PHE A 250 15.90 -2.28 -12.78
CA PHE A 250 15.66 -2.91 -14.08
C PHE A 250 14.78 -2.01 -14.97
N ILE A 251 14.75 -2.29 -16.27
CA ILE A 251 14.06 -1.48 -17.27
C ILE A 251 12.87 -2.27 -17.82
N GLN A 252 11.73 -1.59 -17.97
CA GLN A 252 10.55 -2.10 -18.64
C GLN A 252 9.87 -1.02 -19.49
N ASP A 253 9.27 -1.43 -20.62
CA ASP A 253 8.52 -0.53 -21.50
C ASP A 253 7.14 -0.19 -20.93
N LYS A 254 6.59 -1.10 -20.16
CA LYS A 254 5.32 -0.93 -19.42
C LYS A 254 5.33 -1.73 -18.13
N PHE A 255 4.57 -1.30 -17.16
CA PHE A 255 4.36 -2.05 -15.91
C PHE A 255 2.89 -2.05 -15.51
N ASN A 256 2.46 -3.14 -14.88
CA ASN A 256 1.16 -3.26 -14.25
C ASN A 256 1.24 -2.83 -12.78
N LEU A 257 0.19 -2.23 -12.30
CA LEU A 257 0.06 -1.78 -10.92
C LEU A 257 -1.32 -2.20 -10.41
N GLY A 258 -1.38 -3.29 -9.65
CA GLY A 258 -2.60 -3.74 -8.99
C GLY A 258 -3.06 -2.75 -7.91
N PRO A 259 -4.33 -2.79 -7.49
CA PRO A 259 -4.79 -1.98 -6.37
C PRO A 259 -3.92 -2.18 -5.13
N GLY A 260 -3.54 -1.09 -4.47
CA GLY A 260 -2.65 -1.08 -3.31
C GLY A 260 -1.16 -1.11 -3.62
N GLN A 261 -0.74 -1.46 -4.83
CA GLN A 261 0.67 -1.53 -5.19
C GLN A 261 1.30 -0.16 -5.45
N ARG A 262 2.62 -0.08 -5.28
CA ARG A 262 3.43 1.12 -5.53
C ARG A 262 4.68 0.76 -6.31
N ILE A 263 5.10 1.68 -7.20
CA ILE A 263 6.34 1.56 -7.98
C ILE A 263 7.02 2.93 -8.02
N ASP A 264 8.34 2.96 -7.78
CA ASP A 264 9.14 4.17 -7.99
C ASP A 264 9.99 4.02 -9.26
N LEU A 265 9.91 5.05 -10.12
CA LEU A 265 10.74 5.17 -11.31
C LEU A 265 11.88 6.17 -11.11
N LEU A 266 13.02 5.87 -11.70
CA LEU A 266 14.14 6.80 -11.85
C LEU A 266 14.18 7.33 -13.29
N ILE A 267 14.08 8.64 -13.44
CA ILE A 267 14.16 9.34 -14.71
C ILE A 267 15.43 10.20 -14.75
N ASN A 268 16.28 9.97 -15.74
CA ASN A 268 17.36 10.88 -16.08
C ASN A 268 16.84 11.92 -17.08
N THR A 269 16.96 13.21 -16.77
CA THR A 269 16.35 14.30 -17.54
C THR A 269 17.34 15.03 -18.49
N ALA A 270 18.55 14.49 -18.70
CA ALA A 270 19.61 15.18 -19.48
C ALA A 270 19.19 15.45 -20.93
N ASP A 271 18.74 14.42 -21.64
CA ASP A 271 18.48 14.45 -23.09
C ASP A 271 16.99 14.46 -23.43
N ILE A 272 16.15 14.90 -22.49
CA ILE A 272 14.70 14.83 -22.62
C ILE A 272 14.13 16.25 -22.49
N SER A 273 13.15 16.60 -23.33
CA SER A 273 12.39 17.85 -23.25
C SER A 273 11.01 17.66 -22.59
N SER A 274 10.41 16.52 -22.81
CA SER A 274 9.14 16.13 -22.16
C SER A 274 8.93 14.62 -22.25
N ILE A 275 8.07 14.09 -21.36
CA ILE A 275 7.65 12.68 -21.33
C ILE A 275 6.14 12.65 -21.21
N ASP A 276 5.48 11.96 -22.11
CA ASP A 276 4.06 11.62 -21.97
C ASP A 276 3.93 10.23 -21.34
N PHE A 277 3.07 10.12 -20.33
CA PHE A 277 2.69 8.86 -19.70
C PHE A 277 1.27 8.49 -20.09
N PHE A 278 1.06 7.20 -20.34
CA PHE A 278 -0.21 6.65 -20.80
C PHE A 278 -0.66 5.50 -19.90
N GLU A 279 -1.95 5.44 -19.64
CA GLU A 279 -2.62 4.24 -19.15
C GLU A 279 -2.99 3.37 -20.35
N VAL A 280 -2.50 2.13 -20.38
CA VAL A 280 -2.52 1.25 -21.56
C VAL A 280 -3.23 -0.10 -21.32
N SER A 281 -3.98 -0.24 -20.23
CA SER A 281 -4.76 -1.47 -19.96
C SER A 281 -5.99 -1.60 -20.87
N GLY A 282 -6.48 -0.50 -21.41
CA GLY A 282 -7.63 -0.46 -22.30
C GLY A 282 -7.29 -0.74 -23.77
N LYS A 283 -8.32 -0.83 -24.62
CA LYS A 283 -8.15 -1.03 -26.07
C LYS A 283 -7.38 0.12 -26.76
N LYS A 284 -7.41 1.31 -26.20
CA LYS A 284 -6.67 2.49 -26.69
C LYS A 284 -5.92 3.11 -25.53
N PRO A 285 -4.66 3.52 -25.75
CA PRO A 285 -3.91 4.27 -24.75
C PRO A 285 -4.66 5.55 -24.32
N LEU A 286 -4.75 5.78 -23.02
CA LEU A 286 -5.29 6.99 -22.44
C LEU A 286 -4.14 7.82 -21.89
N ARG A 287 -3.99 9.06 -22.32
CA ARG A 287 -2.99 9.97 -21.77
C ARG A 287 -3.26 10.17 -20.27
N ALA A 288 -2.30 9.79 -19.42
CA ALA A 288 -2.43 9.89 -17.97
C ALA A 288 -1.91 11.23 -17.45
N PHE A 289 -0.68 11.60 -17.78
CA PHE A 289 -0.05 12.87 -17.39
C PHE A 289 1.16 13.16 -18.28
N LYS A 290 1.72 14.38 -18.14
CA LYS A 290 2.94 14.80 -18.83
C LYS A 290 3.97 15.36 -17.86
N LEU A 291 5.25 15.03 -18.10
CA LEU A 291 6.39 15.73 -17.51
C LEU A 291 6.99 16.70 -18.52
N ASN A 292 7.11 17.94 -18.15
CA ASN A 292 7.83 18.97 -18.90
C ASN A 292 9.21 19.16 -18.28
N VAL A 293 10.28 19.03 -19.06
CA VAL A 293 11.66 19.20 -18.58
C VAL A 293 12.10 20.62 -18.86
N ASN A 294 12.21 21.41 -17.81
CA ASN A 294 12.53 22.83 -17.89
C ASN A 294 13.99 23.11 -17.52
N GLN A 295 14.59 24.15 -18.13
CA GLN A 295 15.92 24.62 -17.74
C GLN A 295 15.93 24.96 -16.24
N SER A 296 16.87 24.37 -15.50
CA SER A 296 17.09 24.74 -14.10
C SER A 296 17.87 26.05 -14.00
N SER A 297 17.46 26.94 -13.09
CA SER A 297 18.25 28.12 -12.72
C SER A 297 19.55 27.75 -11.99
N LYS A 298 19.63 26.51 -11.46
CA LYS A 298 20.87 25.94 -10.89
C LYS A 298 21.59 25.16 -11.98
N LYS A 299 22.92 25.35 -12.12
CA LYS A 299 23.76 24.45 -12.91
C LYS A 299 23.75 23.07 -12.26
N ASN A 300 22.77 22.26 -12.60
CA ASN A 300 22.75 20.85 -12.19
C ASN A 300 23.79 20.11 -13.04
N ILE A 301 24.94 19.84 -12.44
CA ILE A 301 25.90 18.89 -13.01
C ILE A 301 25.29 17.52 -12.76
N LEU A 302 25.01 16.76 -13.82
CA LEU A 302 24.55 15.38 -13.69
C LEU A 302 25.49 14.62 -12.76
N LYS A 303 24.97 14.21 -11.62
CA LYS A 303 25.69 13.31 -10.71
C LYS A 303 25.84 11.98 -11.43
N LYS A 304 27.10 11.55 -11.66
CA LYS A 304 27.41 10.34 -12.44
C LYS A 304 26.73 9.09 -11.92
N ASP A 305 26.58 8.94 -10.58
CA ASP A 305 26.04 7.74 -9.94
C ASP A 305 25.06 8.14 -8.83
N ILE A 306 23.80 7.78 -8.99
CA ILE A 306 22.82 7.83 -7.92
C ILE A 306 22.97 6.58 -7.04
N LYS A 307 23.16 6.76 -5.73
CA LYS A 307 23.15 5.68 -4.77
C LYS A 307 21.71 5.33 -4.43
N LEU A 308 21.32 4.09 -4.71
CA LEU A 308 20.03 3.56 -4.31
C LEU A 308 20.14 2.86 -2.97
N GLN A 309 19.01 2.80 -2.26
CA GLN A 309 18.94 2.04 -1.04
C GLN A 309 19.19 0.54 -1.34
N PRO A 310 20.02 -0.17 -0.56
CA PRO A 310 20.24 -1.59 -0.79
C PRO A 310 18.92 -2.37 -0.68
N PHE A 311 18.68 -3.28 -1.60
CA PHE A 311 17.55 -4.19 -1.48
C PHE A 311 17.77 -5.23 -0.39
N LYS A 312 16.72 -5.57 0.34
CA LYS A 312 16.78 -6.57 1.41
C LYS A 312 16.70 -7.96 0.79
N LYS A 313 17.69 -8.81 1.08
CA LYS A 313 17.63 -10.24 0.75
C LYS A 313 16.90 -11.00 1.86
N ILE A 314 16.24 -12.08 1.45
CA ILE A 314 15.65 -13.00 2.43
C ILE A 314 16.77 -13.59 3.32
N PRO A 315 16.64 -13.55 4.65
CA PRO A 315 17.61 -14.20 5.51
C PRO A 315 17.59 -15.72 5.30
N PRO A 316 18.73 -16.42 5.48
CA PRO A 316 18.74 -17.88 5.46
C PRO A 316 17.76 -18.46 6.47
N TYR A 317 16.99 -19.46 6.08
CA TYR A 317 16.01 -20.09 6.96
C TYR A 317 16.04 -21.62 6.85
N LYS A 318 15.59 -22.29 7.92
CA LYS A 318 15.41 -23.74 7.99
C LYS A 318 14.03 -24.03 8.55
N ASN A 319 13.42 -25.13 8.11
CA ASN A 319 12.13 -25.63 8.60
C ASN A 319 11.02 -24.56 8.65
N PRO A 320 10.69 -23.89 7.53
CA PRO A 320 9.64 -22.90 7.51
C PRO A 320 8.27 -23.55 7.77
N LYS A 321 7.39 -22.84 8.48
CA LYS A 321 5.98 -23.26 8.61
C LYS A 321 5.22 -22.95 7.34
N MET A 322 4.65 -23.98 6.72
CA MET A 322 3.87 -23.81 5.49
C MET A 322 2.38 -23.70 5.81
N LEU A 323 1.73 -22.66 5.30
CA LEU A 323 0.30 -22.42 5.39
C LEU A 323 -0.29 -22.41 3.98
N LYS A 324 -1.25 -23.29 3.72
CA LYS A 324 -1.94 -23.32 2.41
C LYS A 324 -3.09 -22.33 2.39
N ILE A 325 -3.12 -21.49 1.37
CA ILE A 325 -4.19 -20.53 1.11
C ILE A 325 -4.76 -20.82 -0.28
N HIS A 326 -5.90 -21.45 -0.32
CA HIS A 326 -6.64 -21.73 -1.54
C HIS A 326 -7.71 -20.64 -1.75
N MET A 327 -7.49 -19.77 -2.72
CA MET A 327 -8.39 -18.68 -3.08
C MET A 327 -9.43 -19.18 -4.08
N GLN A 328 -10.71 -19.12 -3.71
CA GLN A 328 -11.80 -19.72 -4.47
C GLN A 328 -12.98 -18.76 -4.62
N GLY A 329 -13.78 -18.97 -5.62
CA GLY A 329 -15.05 -18.27 -5.81
C GLY A 329 -15.09 -17.35 -7.01
N GLY A 330 -16.00 -16.38 -6.94
CA GLY A 330 -16.32 -15.46 -8.02
C GLY A 330 -17.16 -16.08 -9.13
N ALA A 331 -17.57 -15.23 -10.06
CA ALA A 331 -18.28 -15.67 -11.25
C ALA A 331 -17.39 -16.62 -12.07
N MET A 332 -17.96 -17.72 -12.55
CA MET A 332 -17.26 -18.79 -13.31
C MET A 332 -16.14 -19.48 -12.50
N GLY A 333 -16.08 -19.30 -11.19
CA GLY A 333 -15.13 -19.95 -10.31
C GLY A 333 -15.58 -21.35 -9.88
N ASN A 334 -14.69 -22.06 -9.15
CA ASN A 334 -14.88 -23.47 -8.77
C ASN A 334 -15.39 -23.64 -7.32
N LEU A 335 -16.12 -22.65 -6.75
CA LEU A 335 -16.66 -22.73 -5.40
C LEU A 335 -18.11 -23.23 -5.42
N ALA A 336 -18.32 -24.54 -5.20
CA ALA A 336 -19.67 -25.11 -5.11
C ALA A 336 -20.32 -24.85 -3.75
N LYS A 337 -19.53 -24.92 -2.67
CA LYS A 337 -19.96 -24.74 -1.28
C LYS A 337 -18.84 -24.10 -0.46
N ALA A 338 -19.18 -23.34 0.56
CA ALA A 338 -18.26 -22.83 1.58
C ALA A 338 -18.95 -22.68 2.92
N TYR A 339 -18.15 -22.59 3.98
CA TYR A 339 -18.62 -22.28 5.32
C TYR A 339 -18.75 -20.76 5.50
N PHE A 340 -19.85 -20.33 6.07
CA PHE A 340 -20.09 -18.96 6.48
C PHE A 340 -20.85 -18.96 7.80
N GLU A 341 -20.29 -18.30 8.83
CA GLU A 341 -20.84 -18.24 10.20
C GLU A 341 -21.12 -19.63 10.82
N GLY A 342 -20.23 -20.59 10.54
CA GLY A 342 -20.31 -21.95 11.08
C GLY A 342 -21.22 -22.91 10.29
N GLU A 343 -21.89 -22.44 9.24
CA GLU A 343 -22.79 -23.25 8.41
C GLU A 343 -22.20 -23.46 7.01
N GLU A 344 -22.28 -24.71 6.50
CA GLU A 344 -21.98 -25.02 5.10
C GLU A 344 -23.13 -24.58 4.20
N LYS A 345 -22.88 -23.60 3.32
CA LYS A 345 -23.86 -23.10 2.36
C LYS A 345 -23.41 -23.38 0.92
N ASN A 346 -24.37 -23.61 0.03
CA ASN A 346 -24.06 -23.65 -1.40
C ASN A 346 -23.79 -22.25 -1.95
N PHE A 347 -23.06 -22.17 -3.08
CA PHE A 347 -22.65 -20.90 -3.67
C PHE A 347 -23.83 -19.96 -3.99
N ARG A 348 -24.99 -20.52 -4.40
CA ARG A 348 -26.17 -19.71 -4.72
C ARG A 348 -26.72 -19.01 -3.48
N SER A 349 -26.84 -19.71 -2.35
CA SER A 349 -27.28 -19.10 -1.08
C SER A 349 -26.28 -18.05 -0.61
N LEU A 350 -24.97 -18.35 -0.61
CA LEU A 350 -23.94 -17.39 -0.28
C LEU A 350 -24.04 -16.10 -1.12
N ALA A 351 -24.23 -16.25 -2.44
CA ALA A 351 -24.29 -15.14 -3.37
C ALA A 351 -25.56 -14.29 -3.22
N MET A 352 -26.73 -14.95 -3.10
CA MET A 352 -28.03 -14.25 -3.18
C MET A 352 -28.53 -13.75 -1.84
N GLU A 353 -28.27 -14.51 -0.76
CA GLU A 353 -28.75 -14.19 0.58
C GLU A 353 -27.70 -13.40 1.37
N ASP A 354 -26.42 -13.87 1.36
CA ASP A 354 -25.34 -13.30 2.18
C ASP A 354 -24.47 -12.32 1.41
N LYS A 355 -24.58 -12.19 0.07
CA LYS A 355 -23.71 -11.38 -0.82
C LYS A 355 -22.24 -11.78 -0.68
N LYS A 356 -21.95 -13.06 -0.52
CA LYS A 356 -20.62 -13.63 -0.39
C LYS A 356 -20.26 -14.41 -1.64
N PHE A 357 -19.10 -14.13 -2.21
CA PHE A 357 -18.66 -14.68 -3.49
C PHE A 357 -17.31 -15.37 -3.41
N TRP A 358 -16.52 -15.09 -2.37
CA TRP A 358 -15.14 -15.50 -2.27
C TRP A 358 -14.85 -16.21 -0.97
N ALA A 359 -13.85 -17.11 -0.99
CA ALA A 359 -13.43 -17.87 0.18
C ALA A 359 -11.93 -18.16 0.16
N PHE A 360 -11.33 -18.28 1.35
CA PHE A 360 -10.05 -18.95 1.57
C PHE A 360 -10.33 -20.35 2.13
N ASN A 361 -9.75 -21.39 1.51
CA ASN A 361 -9.87 -22.79 2.00
C ASN A 361 -11.32 -23.22 2.24
N LYS A 362 -12.28 -22.79 1.42
CA LYS A 362 -13.73 -22.97 1.57
C LYS A 362 -14.35 -22.27 2.79
N GLU A 363 -13.68 -21.31 3.39
CA GLU A 363 -14.21 -20.45 4.44
C GLU A 363 -14.43 -19.04 3.88
N VAL A 364 -15.64 -18.53 3.99
CA VAL A 364 -15.97 -17.13 3.66
C VAL A 364 -15.50 -16.26 4.81
N GLY A 365 -14.49 -15.44 4.51
CA GLY A 365 -13.84 -14.65 5.54
C GLY A 365 -14.58 -13.39 5.95
N LYS A 366 -14.19 -12.88 7.12
CA LYS A 366 -14.52 -11.58 7.68
C LYS A 366 -13.31 -11.09 8.52
N TYR A 367 -13.36 -9.91 9.09
CA TYR A 367 -12.22 -9.34 9.84
C TYR A 367 -11.72 -10.28 10.96
N GLU A 368 -12.62 -10.96 11.65
CA GLU A 368 -12.31 -11.86 12.77
C GLU A 368 -12.04 -13.31 12.33
N HIS A 369 -12.00 -13.60 11.02
CA HIS A 369 -11.70 -14.93 10.54
C HIS A 369 -10.22 -15.26 10.64
N SER A 370 -9.85 -16.21 11.49
CA SER A 370 -8.45 -16.64 11.69
C SER A 370 -8.04 -17.64 10.61
N LEU A 371 -7.00 -17.29 9.85
CA LEU A 371 -6.36 -18.19 8.89
C LEU A 371 -5.32 -19.09 9.57
N ALA A 372 -4.58 -18.53 10.53
CA ALA A 372 -3.56 -19.27 11.28
C ALA A 372 -3.09 -18.48 12.52
N SER A 373 -2.48 -19.22 13.46
CA SER A 373 -1.62 -18.66 14.53
C SER A 373 -0.20 -19.20 14.37
N VAL A 374 0.79 -18.31 14.46
CA VAL A 374 2.21 -18.60 14.27
C VAL A 374 3.02 -17.96 15.40
N LYS A 375 4.20 -18.52 15.69
CA LYS A 375 5.06 -17.99 16.75
C LYS A 375 5.93 -16.87 16.23
N LYS A 376 6.20 -15.87 17.09
CA LYS A 376 7.18 -14.84 16.79
C LYS A 376 8.56 -15.47 16.48
N GLY A 377 9.17 -15.03 15.39
CA GLY A 377 10.46 -15.52 14.92
C GLY A 377 10.38 -16.70 13.95
N GLU A 378 9.21 -17.29 13.72
CA GLU A 378 9.05 -18.32 12.69
C GLU A 378 9.13 -17.73 11.28
N ILE A 379 9.74 -18.47 10.36
CA ILE A 379 9.60 -18.21 8.93
C ILE A 379 8.33 -18.89 8.42
N ILE A 380 7.48 -18.10 7.81
CA ILE A 380 6.20 -18.55 7.26
C ILE A 380 6.28 -18.54 5.74
N ILE A 381 5.76 -19.61 5.13
CA ILE A 381 5.49 -19.67 3.70
C ILE A 381 3.99 -19.80 3.52
N LEU A 382 3.37 -18.76 2.98
CA LEU A 382 2.00 -18.87 2.48
C LEU A 382 2.09 -19.48 1.07
N ASP A 383 1.62 -20.72 0.93
CA ASP A 383 1.49 -21.41 -0.36
C ASP A 383 0.12 -21.06 -0.93
N VAL A 384 0.09 -19.98 -1.73
CA VAL A 384 -1.14 -19.35 -2.20
C VAL A 384 -1.48 -19.84 -3.60
N TRP A 385 -2.71 -20.30 -3.78
CA TRP A 385 -3.23 -20.70 -5.09
C TRP A 385 -4.49 -19.88 -5.44
N ASN A 386 -4.41 -19.12 -6.52
CA ASN A 386 -5.57 -18.46 -7.11
C ASN A 386 -6.32 -19.44 -8.02
N ASP A 387 -7.29 -20.19 -7.48
CA ASP A 387 -8.16 -21.11 -8.22
C ASP A 387 -9.45 -20.41 -8.68
N SER A 388 -9.34 -19.18 -9.12
CA SER A 388 -10.45 -18.39 -9.65
C SER A 388 -10.20 -17.99 -11.10
N ARG A 389 -11.19 -17.34 -11.72
CA ARG A 389 -11.07 -16.79 -13.09
C ARG A 389 -10.66 -15.32 -13.10
N TRP A 390 -10.33 -14.75 -11.92
CA TRP A 390 -10.06 -13.34 -11.74
C TRP A 390 -8.67 -13.12 -11.13
N PRO A 391 -7.98 -12.02 -11.49
CA PRO A 391 -6.77 -11.62 -10.79
C PRO A 391 -7.13 -11.13 -9.38
N HIS A 392 -6.17 -11.21 -8.46
CA HIS A 392 -6.32 -10.73 -7.08
C HIS A 392 -5.04 -10.03 -6.61
N SER A 393 -5.18 -8.81 -6.10
CA SER A 393 -4.09 -8.07 -5.48
C SER A 393 -4.04 -8.44 -4.00
N MET A 394 -3.14 -9.35 -3.61
CA MET A 394 -3.10 -9.91 -2.26
C MET A 394 -2.21 -9.09 -1.36
N HIS A 395 -2.75 -8.61 -0.25
CA HIS A 395 -2.08 -7.74 0.71
C HIS A 395 -2.00 -8.38 2.10
N LEU A 396 -0.83 -8.23 2.75
CA LEU A 396 -0.58 -8.63 4.14
C LEU A 396 -0.25 -7.42 4.98
N HIS A 397 -1.06 -7.16 6.00
CA HIS A 397 -0.84 -6.07 6.95
C HIS A 397 0.37 -6.32 7.85
N GLY A 398 1.02 -5.25 8.27
CA GLY A 398 2.04 -5.23 9.30
C GLY A 398 3.29 -6.09 9.07
N ASN A 399 3.38 -6.75 7.93
CA ASN A 399 4.49 -7.59 7.51
C ASN A 399 4.79 -7.40 6.02
N HIS A 400 6.03 -7.64 5.63
CA HIS A 400 6.44 -7.72 4.24
C HIS A 400 6.86 -9.14 3.91
N PHE A 401 6.57 -9.59 2.70
CA PHE A 401 6.89 -10.94 2.24
C PHE A 401 7.72 -10.90 0.97
N TYR A 402 8.59 -11.88 0.83
CA TYR A 402 9.30 -12.15 -0.41
C TYR A 402 8.45 -13.02 -1.31
N VAL A 403 8.36 -12.65 -2.55
CA VAL A 403 7.67 -13.43 -3.59
C VAL A 403 8.52 -13.46 -4.86
N GLU A 404 8.51 -14.60 -5.54
CA GLU A 404 9.08 -14.72 -6.87
C GLU A 404 8.17 -13.97 -7.85
N SER A 405 8.66 -12.82 -8.33
CA SER A 405 7.88 -11.96 -9.22
C SER A 405 8.12 -12.32 -10.67
N LYS A 406 7.08 -12.81 -11.32
CA LYS A 406 7.06 -13.04 -12.79
C LYS A 406 6.69 -11.77 -13.56
N GLU A 407 6.18 -10.75 -12.87
CA GLU A 407 5.72 -9.50 -13.49
C GLU A 407 6.85 -8.59 -13.93
N PHE A 408 7.97 -8.57 -13.19
CA PHE A 408 8.96 -7.50 -13.26
C PHE A 408 10.37 -7.93 -13.65
N SER A 409 10.64 -9.22 -13.79
CA SER A 409 11.95 -9.68 -14.28
C SER A 409 11.80 -11.00 -15.02
N GLY A 410 12.57 -11.18 -16.08
CA GLY A 410 12.74 -12.50 -16.70
C GLY A 410 13.53 -13.48 -15.84
N ASP A 411 14.04 -13.06 -14.68
CA ASP A 411 14.84 -13.83 -13.74
C ASP A 411 14.04 -14.11 -12.47
N ASP A 412 14.16 -15.33 -11.93
CA ASP A 412 13.50 -15.83 -10.71
C ASP A 412 14.02 -15.13 -9.44
N LYS A 413 13.84 -13.81 -9.35
CA LYS A 413 14.29 -13.02 -8.21
C LYS A 413 13.17 -12.84 -7.18
N LEU A 414 13.47 -13.17 -5.93
CA LEU A 414 12.60 -12.88 -4.80
C LEU A 414 12.59 -11.38 -4.51
N ILE A 415 11.44 -10.77 -4.63
CA ILE A 415 11.22 -9.34 -4.35
C ILE A 415 10.43 -9.19 -3.05
N LEU A 416 10.90 -8.30 -2.17
CA LEU A 416 10.21 -7.95 -0.93
C LEU A 416 9.05 -7.00 -1.23
N ARG A 417 7.84 -7.34 -0.76
CA ARG A 417 6.59 -6.64 -1.03
C ARG A 417 5.64 -6.69 0.16
N ASP A 418 4.57 -5.94 0.10
CA ASP A 418 3.39 -6.10 0.96
C ASP A 418 2.13 -6.45 0.18
N THR A 419 2.14 -6.23 -1.13
CA THR A 419 1.00 -6.47 -2.02
C THR A 419 1.47 -7.16 -3.31
N TYR A 420 0.82 -8.26 -3.71
CA TYR A 420 1.18 -9.00 -4.91
C TYR A 420 -0.04 -9.29 -5.78
N LEU A 421 0.05 -8.94 -7.08
CA LEU A 421 -1.00 -9.18 -8.07
C LEU A 421 -0.91 -10.60 -8.62
N MET A 422 -1.74 -11.51 -8.13
CA MET A 422 -1.84 -12.88 -8.60
C MET A 422 -2.76 -12.98 -9.81
N GLN A 423 -2.30 -13.71 -10.84
CA GLN A 423 -3.08 -13.99 -12.03
C GLN A 423 -4.03 -15.20 -11.82
N PRO A 424 -5.09 -15.36 -12.65
CA PRO A 424 -5.95 -16.55 -12.62
C PRO A 424 -5.14 -17.84 -12.77
N GLY A 425 -5.38 -18.84 -11.91
CA GLY A 425 -4.68 -20.13 -11.90
C GLY A 425 -3.28 -20.11 -11.30
N GLU A 426 -2.75 -18.97 -10.94
CA GLU A 426 -1.39 -18.82 -10.41
C GLU A 426 -1.22 -19.47 -9.04
N LYS A 427 -0.04 -20.09 -8.83
CA LYS A 427 0.46 -20.55 -7.53
C LYS A 427 1.73 -19.80 -7.19
N SER A 428 1.77 -19.18 -6.02
CA SER A 428 2.90 -18.38 -5.55
C SER A 428 3.16 -18.61 -4.07
N LYS A 429 4.43 -18.49 -3.67
CA LYS A 429 4.85 -18.60 -2.26
C LYS A 429 5.21 -17.22 -1.74
N PHE A 430 4.53 -16.80 -0.67
CA PHE A 430 4.86 -15.57 0.06
C PHE A 430 5.63 -15.95 1.31
N ILE A 431 6.89 -15.53 1.39
CA ILE A 431 7.83 -15.95 2.43
C ILE A 431 8.12 -14.75 3.34
N TYR A 432 7.83 -14.87 4.63
CA TYR A 432 8.11 -13.78 5.57
C TYR A 432 8.55 -14.28 6.94
N LEU A 433 9.25 -13.40 7.67
CA LEU A 433 9.57 -13.60 9.08
C LEU A 433 8.43 -13.04 9.92
N ALA A 434 7.80 -13.88 10.74
CA ALA A 434 6.74 -13.49 11.66
C ALA A 434 7.36 -12.80 12.91
N ASP A 435 7.88 -11.58 12.75
CA ASP A 435 8.59 -10.85 13.81
C ASP A 435 7.79 -9.70 14.42
N ASN A 436 6.58 -9.46 13.92
CA ASN A 436 5.67 -8.39 14.36
C ASN A 436 4.45 -9.01 15.08
N PRO A 437 4.41 -9.02 16.44
CA PRO A 437 3.31 -9.62 17.19
C PRO A 437 1.97 -8.92 16.94
N GLY A 438 0.88 -9.71 16.88
CA GLY A 438 -0.48 -9.22 16.72
C GLY A 438 -1.28 -9.94 15.65
N LYS A 439 -2.51 -9.48 15.40
CA LYS A 439 -3.42 -10.03 14.39
C LYS A 439 -3.30 -9.18 13.12
N TRP A 440 -2.78 -9.79 12.06
CA TRP A 440 -2.47 -9.09 10.81
C TRP A 440 -3.36 -9.59 9.69
N LEU A 441 -4.11 -8.67 9.10
CA LEU A 441 -5.05 -8.98 8.04
C LEU A 441 -4.30 -9.47 6.79
N PHE A 442 -4.84 -10.50 6.15
CA PHE A 442 -4.48 -10.97 4.82
C PHE A 442 -5.72 -10.98 3.96
N HIS A 443 -5.74 -10.17 2.90
CA HIS A 443 -6.94 -9.99 2.09
C HIS A 443 -6.65 -9.59 0.64
N CYS A 444 -7.63 -9.73 -0.23
CA CYS A 444 -7.59 -9.16 -1.56
C CYS A 444 -7.77 -7.64 -1.50
N HIS A 445 -6.91 -6.90 -2.15
CA HIS A 445 -7.03 -5.43 -2.27
C HIS A 445 -7.88 -4.99 -3.48
N MET A 446 -8.50 -5.93 -4.21
CA MET A 446 -9.72 -5.64 -4.95
C MET A 446 -10.85 -5.63 -3.94
N LEU A 447 -11.29 -4.45 -3.55
CA LEU A 447 -12.00 -4.20 -2.29
C LEU A 447 -13.36 -4.90 -2.20
N GLU A 448 -14.02 -5.08 -3.32
CA GLU A 448 -15.26 -5.83 -3.43
C GLU A 448 -15.05 -7.33 -3.14
N HIS A 449 -13.87 -7.88 -3.49
CA HIS A 449 -13.52 -9.27 -3.19
C HIS A 449 -13.29 -9.48 -1.69
N ALA A 450 -12.57 -8.56 -1.03
CA ALA A 450 -12.39 -8.60 0.41
C ALA A 450 -13.74 -8.51 1.15
N ALA A 451 -14.58 -7.54 0.79
CA ALA A 451 -15.90 -7.34 1.39
C ALA A 451 -16.84 -8.53 1.22
N SER A 452 -16.64 -9.32 0.16
CA SER A 452 -17.46 -10.50 -0.12
C SER A 452 -16.76 -11.83 0.18
N GLY A 453 -15.75 -11.84 1.06
CA GLY A 453 -15.23 -13.04 1.71
C GLY A 453 -13.76 -13.38 1.51
N MET A 454 -13.00 -12.66 0.65
CA MET A 454 -11.56 -12.91 0.44
C MET A 454 -10.71 -12.14 1.46
N ILE A 455 -10.88 -12.48 2.74
CA ILE A 455 -10.30 -11.78 3.88
C ILE A 455 -10.16 -12.71 5.09
N GLY A 456 -9.11 -12.54 5.88
CA GLY A 456 -8.89 -13.20 7.15
C GLY A 456 -7.60 -12.67 7.79
N TYR A 457 -7.24 -13.11 9.00
CA TYR A 457 -6.02 -12.67 9.65
C TYR A 457 -5.08 -13.81 9.99
N ILE A 458 -3.80 -13.51 10.11
CA ILE A 458 -2.75 -14.35 10.66
C ILE A 458 -2.31 -13.73 11.98
N GLU A 459 -2.34 -14.51 13.06
CA GLU A 459 -1.91 -14.06 14.38
C GLU A 459 -0.46 -14.45 14.63
N VAL A 460 0.37 -13.48 15.01
CA VAL A 460 1.75 -13.69 15.47
C VAL A 460 1.76 -13.57 17.00
N ILE A 461 2.02 -14.69 17.71
CA ILE A 461 2.03 -14.83 19.16
C ILE A 461 3.45 -14.96 19.72
#